data_3b87bf75cb7941f36a84ee5abf6de097
#
_entry.id   3b87bf75cb7941f36a84ee5abf6de097
#
_cell.length_a   1.000
_cell.length_b   1.000
_cell.length_c   1.000
_cell.angle_alpha   90.00
_cell.angle_beta   90.00
_cell.angle_gamma   90.00
#
_symmetry.space_group_name_H-M   'P 1'
#
loop_
_entity.id
_entity.type
_entity.pdbx_description
1 polymer ?
#
loop_
_entity_poly.entity_id
_entity_poly.type
_entity_poly.pdbx_seq_one_letter_code
_entity_poly.pdbx_strand_id
1 'polypeptide(L)'
;MEKPIVIYTDHIMNRTLCFNFAKGSNSLMCHVNDFKDYSKTIATYGVLRGTLEVIKKVQNFYYIDHGYFNQSGRSFKNKRTKVLNLNGYFRIVFNNFIHNGLGQYPDDRLKKLNLKFLKQKKTGKYIILSEPSETMKKVYNVPKWTDDTIKLVKKYTDRKIIIHNKFSKEPLQVLLNNAWAFVSLQSTAGFMAMLNGVPSFFTDETLKHIGKIKDIEKPIINYNIFNNLAYGQWTLKE
;
A
#
# COMPACT_ATOMS: atom_id res chain seq x y z
N MET A 1 -21.60 -2.37 -15.70
CA MET A 1 -20.15 -2.23 -15.99
C MET A 1 -19.67 -3.49 -16.71
N GLU A 2 -18.83 -3.33 -17.73
CA GLU A 2 -18.19 -4.45 -18.41
C GLU A 2 -17.26 -5.20 -17.43
N LYS A 3 -17.29 -6.54 -17.50
CA LYS A 3 -16.43 -7.37 -16.63
C LYS A 3 -14.97 -7.21 -17.06
N PRO A 4 -14.02 -7.06 -16.14
CA PRO A 4 -12.61 -6.93 -16.48
C PRO A 4 -12.05 -8.23 -17.05
N ILE A 5 -11.04 -8.15 -17.89
CA ILE A 5 -10.18 -9.29 -18.21
C ILE A 5 -9.11 -9.40 -17.12
N VAL A 6 -8.98 -10.56 -16.50
CA VAL A 6 -8.04 -10.77 -15.40
C VAL A 6 -6.69 -11.21 -15.95
N ILE A 7 -5.69 -10.34 -15.81
CA ILE A 7 -4.33 -10.57 -16.33
C ILE A 7 -3.50 -11.27 -15.27
N TYR A 8 -3.01 -12.46 -15.58
CA TYR A 8 -2.17 -13.25 -14.67
C TYR A 8 -0.76 -13.51 -15.23
N THR A 9 0.13 -13.89 -14.34
CA THR A 9 1.52 -14.28 -14.64
C THR A 9 1.79 -15.68 -14.05
N ASP A 10 2.91 -16.31 -14.41
CA ASP A 10 3.30 -17.63 -13.87
C ASP A 10 3.66 -17.62 -12.37
N HIS A 11 3.75 -16.44 -11.76
CA HIS A 11 4.03 -16.35 -10.33
C HIS A 11 2.85 -16.86 -9.51
N ILE A 12 3.09 -17.85 -8.64
CA ILE A 12 2.06 -18.57 -7.90
C ILE A 12 1.09 -17.64 -7.15
N MET A 13 1.58 -16.60 -6.46
CA MET A 13 0.71 -15.65 -5.75
C MET A 13 -0.16 -14.86 -6.73
N ASN A 14 0.41 -14.34 -7.82
CA ASN A 14 -0.34 -13.59 -8.82
C ASN A 14 -1.42 -14.50 -9.44
N ARG A 15 -1.04 -15.67 -9.92
CA ARG A 15 -1.98 -16.62 -10.55
C ARG A 15 -3.12 -17.01 -9.61
N THR A 16 -2.80 -17.30 -8.34
CA THR A 16 -3.81 -17.70 -7.35
C THR A 16 -4.81 -16.58 -7.07
N LEU A 17 -4.32 -15.35 -6.86
CA LEU A 17 -5.19 -14.21 -6.57
C LEU A 17 -6.02 -13.81 -7.79
N CYS A 18 -5.40 -13.77 -8.96
CA CYS A 18 -6.11 -13.51 -10.22
C CYS A 18 -7.20 -14.55 -10.49
N PHE A 19 -6.93 -15.84 -10.22
CA PHE A 19 -7.93 -16.90 -10.36
C PHE A 19 -9.13 -16.70 -9.43
N ASN A 20 -8.88 -16.40 -8.14
CA ASN A 20 -9.97 -16.18 -7.19
C ASN A 20 -10.79 -14.92 -7.57
N PHE A 21 -10.13 -13.84 -7.97
CA PHE A 21 -10.81 -12.64 -8.44
C PHE A 21 -11.65 -12.92 -9.69
N ALA A 22 -11.09 -13.63 -10.67
CA ALA A 22 -11.80 -14.00 -11.91
C ALA A 22 -13.05 -14.86 -11.60
N LYS A 23 -12.92 -15.82 -10.69
CA LYS A 23 -14.02 -16.66 -10.25
C LYS A 23 -15.12 -15.84 -9.58
N GLY A 24 -14.78 -14.95 -8.64
CA GLY A 24 -15.74 -14.11 -7.92
C GLY A 24 -16.44 -13.09 -8.81
N SER A 25 -15.74 -12.50 -9.77
CA SER A 25 -16.28 -11.52 -10.73
C SER A 25 -16.88 -12.15 -11.99
N ASN A 26 -16.80 -13.47 -12.14
CA ASN A 26 -17.18 -14.19 -13.37
C ASN A 26 -16.52 -13.59 -14.61
N SER A 27 -15.19 -13.40 -14.56
CA SER A 27 -14.37 -12.75 -15.57
C SER A 27 -13.47 -13.75 -16.29
N LEU A 28 -13.12 -13.44 -17.55
CA LEU A 28 -12.14 -14.21 -18.30
C LEU A 28 -10.73 -13.96 -17.77
N MET A 29 -9.86 -14.95 -17.89
CA MET A 29 -8.44 -14.84 -17.57
C MET A 29 -7.59 -14.85 -18.84
N CYS A 30 -6.55 -14.02 -18.87
CA CYS A 30 -5.57 -13.98 -19.95
C CYS A 30 -4.15 -13.92 -19.36
N HIS A 31 -3.22 -14.71 -19.92
CA HIS A 31 -1.83 -14.59 -19.53
C HIS A 31 -1.25 -13.25 -20.02
N VAL A 32 -0.37 -12.64 -19.23
CA VAL A 32 0.18 -11.31 -19.50
C VAL A 32 0.86 -11.20 -20.88
N ASN A 33 1.47 -12.27 -21.37
CA ASN A 33 2.14 -12.30 -22.68
C ASN A 33 1.16 -12.41 -23.85
N ASP A 34 -0.06 -12.91 -23.61
CA ASP A 34 -1.05 -13.18 -24.67
C ASP A 34 -2.06 -12.02 -24.79
N PHE A 35 -2.09 -11.12 -23.80
CA PHE A 35 -3.02 -10.00 -23.79
C PHE A 35 -2.64 -8.93 -24.81
N LYS A 36 -3.59 -8.60 -25.70
CA LYS A 36 -3.40 -7.64 -26.81
C LYS A 36 -4.49 -6.58 -26.91
N ASP A 37 -5.65 -6.79 -26.30
CA ASP A 37 -6.78 -5.86 -26.39
C ASP A 37 -6.75 -4.82 -25.28
N TYR A 38 -5.97 -3.78 -25.47
CA TYR A 38 -5.81 -2.70 -24.50
C TYR A 38 -7.01 -1.75 -24.38
N SER A 39 -8.08 -1.95 -25.16
CA SER A 39 -9.35 -1.21 -25.01
C SER A 39 -10.18 -1.71 -23.82
N LYS A 40 -9.90 -2.90 -23.31
CA LYS A 40 -10.65 -3.55 -22.23
C LYS A 40 -10.21 -3.06 -20.85
N THR A 41 -11.17 -3.05 -19.92
CA THR A 41 -10.86 -2.95 -18.49
C THR A 41 -10.16 -4.23 -18.03
N ILE A 42 -9.10 -4.11 -17.25
CA ILE A 42 -8.37 -5.26 -16.73
C ILE A 42 -8.41 -5.34 -15.20
N ALA A 43 -8.06 -6.50 -14.66
CA ALA A 43 -7.71 -6.67 -13.25
C ALA A 43 -6.40 -7.45 -13.15
N THR A 44 -5.50 -7.10 -12.23
CA THR A 44 -4.26 -7.84 -12.00
C THR A 44 -3.71 -7.66 -10.60
N TYR A 45 -2.93 -8.63 -10.12
CA TYR A 45 -2.22 -8.55 -8.86
C TYR A 45 -0.76 -8.12 -9.07
N GLY A 46 -0.39 -7.01 -8.41
CA GLY A 46 0.96 -6.47 -8.41
C GLY A 46 1.36 -5.79 -9.73
N VAL A 47 2.57 -5.24 -9.75
CA VAL A 47 3.13 -4.46 -10.87
C VAL A 47 4.37 -5.11 -11.49
N LEU A 48 4.65 -6.38 -11.19
CA LEU A 48 5.84 -7.07 -11.66
C LEU A 48 5.52 -8.04 -12.82
N ARG A 49 6.55 -8.48 -13.52
CA ARG A 49 6.46 -9.51 -14.57
C ARG A 49 5.55 -9.12 -15.74
N GLY A 50 5.65 -7.88 -16.20
CA GLY A 50 4.90 -7.37 -17.34
C GLY A 50 3.54 -6.75 -17.02
N THR A 51 2.98 -6.95 -15.83
CA THR A 51 1.67 -6.39 -15.47
C THR A 51 1.65 -4.85 -15.47
N LEU A 52 2.75 -4.19 -15.05
CA LEU A 52 2.85 -2.73 -15.12
C LEU A 52 2.73 -2.21 -16.55
N GLU A 53 3.36 -2.90 -17.51
CA GLU A 53 3.34 -2.48 -18.92
C GLU A 53 1.94 -2.63 -19.53
N VAL A 54 1.16 -3.60 -19.06
CA VAL A 54 -0.26 -3.72 -19.43
C VAL A 54 -1.08 -2.60 -18.78
N ILE A 55 -0.91 -2.35 -17.48
CA ILE A 55 -1.59 -1.26 -16.75
C ILE A 55 -1.38 0.09 -17.44
N LYS A 56 -0.16 0.39 -17.91
CA LYS A 56 0.15 1.66 -18.59
C LYS A 56 -0.54 1.85 -19.94
N LYS A 57 -1.01 0.77 -20.56
CA LYS A 57 -1.60 0.80 -21.91
C LYS A 57 -3.12 0.79 -21.90
N VAL A 58 -3.76 0.36 -20.80
CA VAL A 58 -5.21 0.32 -20.69
C VAL A 58 -5.77 1.61 -20.10
N GLN A 59 -7.02 1.91 -20.42
CA GLN A 59 -7.71 3.05 -19.84
C GLN A 59 -8.18 2.80 -18.40
N ASN A 60 -8.64 1.58 -18.12
CA ASN A 60 -9.21 1.22 -16.82
C ASN A 60 -8.61 -0.08 -16.29
N PHE A 61 -8.32 -0.09 -14.99
CA PHE A 61 -7.78 -1.28 -14.34
C PHE A 61 -8.22 -1.40 -12.88
N TYR A 62 -8.36 -2.64 -12.42
CA TYR A 62 -8.41 -3.00 -11.02
C TYR A 62 -7.05 -3.50 -10.58
N TYR A 63 -6.45 -2.82 -9.61
CA TYR A 63 -5.19 -3.21 -9.01
C TYR A 63 -5.44 -4.00 -7.74
N ILE A 64 -4.90 -5.21 -7.67
CA ILE A 64 -4.98 -6.08 -6.51
C ILE A 64 -3.60 -6.15 -5.86
N ASP A 65 -3.53 -5.98 -4.53
CA ASP A 65 -2.29 -6.13 -3.76
C ASP A 65 -2.62 -6.49 -2.31
N HIS A 66 -1.59 -6.66 -1.47
CA HIS A 66 -1.77 -6.87 -0.04
C HIS A 66 -2.67 -5.81 0.58
N GLY A 67 -3.51 -6.21 1.51
CA GLY A 67 -4.41 -5.31 2.24
C GLY A 67 -3.68 -4.25 3.05
N TYR A 68 -4.43 -3.33 3.61
CA TYR A 68 -3.89 -2.30 4.50
C TYR A 68 -3.58 -2.86 5.87
N PHE A 69 -4.44 -3.77 6.36
CA PHE A 69 -4.39 -4.37 7.69
C PHE A 69 -4.55 -5.87 7.59
N ASN A 70 -4.01 -6.60 8.56
CA ASN A 70 -4.10 -8.06 8.64
C ASN A 70 -3.77 -8.73 7.28
N GLN A 71 -2.67 -8.28 6.67
CA GLN A 71 -2.26 -8.71 5.34
C GLN A 71 -2.02 -10.21 5.32
N SER A 72 -2.39 -10.83 4.20
CA SER A 72 -1.85 -12.15 3.90
C SER A 72 -0.34 -12.04 3.70
N GLY A 73 0.38 -13.02 4.19
CA GLY A 73 1.84 -13.03 4.09
C GLY A 73 2.35 -14.36 3.54
N ARG A 74 3.61 -14.38 3.14
CA ARG A 74 4.32 -15.64 2.95
C ARG A 74 4.73 -16.16 4.32
N SER A 75 4.06 -17.18 4.86
CA SER A 75 4.59 -17.90 6.00
C SER A 75 5.62 -18.92 5.51
N PHE A 76 6.86 -18.78 5.94
CA PHE A 76 7.87 -19.79 5.73
C PHE A 76 7.84 -20.74 6.93
N LYS A 77 7.15 -21.88 6.85
CA LYS A 77 7.23 -22.93 7.88
C LYS A 77 8.60 -23.61 7.91
N ASN A 78 9.31 -23.62 6.80
CA ASN A 78 10.76 -23.92 6.72
C ASN A 78 11.38 -23.27 5.48
N LYS A 79 12.73 -23.21 5.41
CA LYS A 79 13.46 -22.58 4.29
C LYS A 79 13.20 -23.20 2.91
N ARG A 80 12.60 -24.41 2.85
CA ARG A 80 12.38 -25.17 1.61
C ARG A 80 10.95 -25.11 1.09
N THR A 81 9.95 -24.89 1.94
CA THR A 81 8.54 -24.83 1.54
C THR A 81 7.99 -23.42 1.70
N LYS A 82 7.73 -22.76 0.56
CA LYS A 82 7.02 -21.49 0.52
C LYS A 82 5.53 -21.77 0.62
N VAL A 83 4.97 -21.67 1.81
CA VAL A 83 3.52 -21.77 1.99
C VAL A 83 2.90 -20.41 1.80
N LEU A 84 1.92 -20.30 0.89
CA LEU A 84 1.12 -19.09 0.73
C LEU A 84 0.12 -19.01 1.88
N ASN A 85 0.24 -17.98 2.71
CA ASN A 85 -0.82 -17.64 3.65
C ASN A 85 -1.83 -16.74 2.95
N LEU A 86 -2.97 -17.30 2.58
CA LEU A 86 -4.06 -16.60 1.90
C LEU A 86 -5.18 -16.18 2.86
N ASN A 87 -5.01 -16.34 4.17
CA ASN A 87 -6.02 -16.03 5.18
C ASN A 87 -6.10 -14.53 5.54
N GLY A 88 -5.29 -13.68 4.90
CA GLY A 88 -5.30 -12.24 5.13
C GLY A 88 -6.15 -11.48 4.13
N TYR A 89 -6.06 -10.16 4.22
CA TYR A 89 -6.77 -9.24 3.37
C TYR A 89 -5.93 -8.80 2.17
N PHE A 90 -6.63 -8.50 1.07
CA PHE A 90 -6.10 -7.92 -0.16
C PHE A 90 -6.88 -6.65 -0.48
N ARG A 91 -6.20 -5.58 -0.89
CA ARG A 91 -6.88 -4.39 -1.42
C ARG A 91 -7.20 -4.58 -2.90
N ILE A 92 -8.32 -4.00 -3.33
CA ILE A 92 -8.73 -3.91 -4.72
C ILE A 92 -9.00 -2.44 -5.00
N VAL A 93 -8.23 -1.83 -5.89
CA VAL A 93 -8.29 -0.40 -6.18
C VAL A 93 -8.57 -0.18 -7.65
N PHE A 94 -9.52 0.70 -7.97
CA PHE A 94 -9.85 1.05 -9.34
C PHE A 94 -9.03 2.27 -9.80
N ASN A 95 -8.37 2.15 -10.96
CA ASN A 95 -7.55 3.19 -11.61
C ASN A 95 -6.51 3.86 -10.71
N ASN A 96 -6.07 3.17 -9.67
CA ASN A 96 -5.00 3.63 -8.79
C ASN A 96 -4.32 2.42 -8.11
N PHE A 97 -3.21 2.65 -7.41
CA PHE A 97 -2.48 1.63 -6.65
C PHE A 97 -2.83 1.62 -5.16
N ILE A 98 -3.52 2.68 -4.69
CA ILE A 98 -3.93 2.83 -3.30
C ILE A 98 -5.24 3.62 -3.23
N HIS A 99 -6.09 3.33 -2.25
CA HIS A 99 -7.29 4.14 -2.00
C HIS A 99 -6.88 5.48 -1.37
N ASN A 100 -7.62 6.52 -1.71
CA ASN A 100 -7.40 7.84 -1.12
C ASN A 100 -7.84 7.93 0.35
N GLY A 101 -8.62 6.96 0.85
CA GLY A 101 -9.13 6.96 2.21
C GLY A 101 -10.21 8.03 2.47
N LEU A 102 -10.73 8.67 1.43
CA LEU A 102 -11.85 9.61 1.52
C LEU A 102 -13.19 8.87 1.53
N GLY A 103 -14.21 9.51 2.10
CA GLY A 103 -15.55 8.97 2.21
C GLY A 103 -16.00 8.87 3.66
N GLN A 104 -17.23 8.41 3.84
CA GLN A 104 -17.81 8.15 5.16
C GLN A 104 -18.33 6.72 5.17
N TYR A 105 -17.54 5.83 5.76
CA TYR A 105 -17.91 4.43 5.93
C TYR A 105 -18.13 4.10 7.39
N PRO A 106 -19.06 3.21 7.72
CA PRO A 106 -19.25 2.74 9.09
C PRO A 106 -18.00 2.02 9.61
N ASP A 107 -17.92 1.82 10.91
CA ASP A 107 -16.74 1.23 11.56
C ASP A 107 -16.84 -0.30 11.74
N ASP A 108 -17.89 -0.94 11.21
CA ASP A 108 -18.18 -2.36 11.37
C ASP A 108 -17.07 -3.26 10.80
N ARG A 109 -16.53 -2.92 9.62
CA ARG A 109 -15.40 -3.67 9.05
C ARG A 109 -14.11 -3.43 9.84
N LEU A 110 -13.87 -2.20 10.28
CA LEU A 110 -12.70 -1.87 11.10
C LEU A 110 -12.72 -2.60 12.44
N LYS A 111 -13.88 -2.68 13.10
CA LYS A 111 -14.07 -3.43 14.35
C LYS A 111 -13.74 -4.92 14.18
N LYS A 112 -14.15 -5.54 13.08
CA LYS A 112 -13.84 -6.95 12.76
C LYS A 112 -12.33 -7.21 12.60
N LEU A 113 -11.54 -6.20 12.24
CA LEU A 113 -10.08 -6.34 12.11
C LEU A 113 -9.36 -6.40 13.46
N ASN A 114 -10.03 -6.03 14.55
CA ASN A 114 -9.48 -6.02 15.91
C ASN A 114 -8.10 -5.36 16.01
N LEU A 115 -7.96 -4.18 15.39
CA LEU A 115 -6.70 -3.44 15.37
C LEU A 115 -6.49 -2.70 16.68
N LYS A 116 -5.24 -2.70 17.16
CA LYS A 116 -4.84 -1.91 18.32
C LYS A 116 -4.42 -0.52 17.86
N PHE A 117 -5.09 0.51 18.38
CA PHE A 117 -4.76 1.92 18.17
C PHE A 117 -4.02 2.46 19.38
N LEU A 118 -2.80 2.93 19.17
CA LEU A 118 -2.07 3.66 20.20
C LEU A 118 -2.39 5.15 20.10
N LYS A 119 -2.44 5.83 21.23
CA LYS A 119 -2.58 7.29 21.27
C LYS A 119 -1.43 7.95 20.53
N GLN A 120 -1.72 9.05 19.83
CA GLN A 120 -0.68 9.82 19.14
C GLN A 120 0.42 10.22 20.11
N LYS A 121 1.66 9.99 19.71
CA LYS A 121 2.85 10.35 20.47
C LYS A 121 3.00 11.87 20.52
N LYS A 122 3.38 12.37 21.69
CA LYS A 122 3.67 13.79 21.93
C LYS A 122 5.17 14.08 21.87
N THR A 123 6.00 13.05 21.79
CA THR A 123 7.47 13.13 21.74
C THR A 123 8.04 12.18 20.72
N GLY A 124 9.17 12.52 20.15
CA GLY A 124 9.90 11.69 19.20
C GLY A 124 11.22 12.35 18.80
N LYS A 125 12.24 11.54 18.52
CA LYS A 125 13.61 12.03 18.29
C LYS A 125 13.92 12.30 16.81
N TYR A 126 13.21 11.64 15.89
CA TYR A 126 13.54 11.65 14.47
C TYR A 126 12.32 11.39 13.60
N ILE A 127 12.48 11.67 12.32
CA ILE A 127 11.52 11.35 11.27
C ILE A 127 12.01 10.09 10.57
N ILE A 128 11.11 9.13 10.34
CA ILE A 128 11.37 7.98 9.48
C ILE A 128 10.97 8.35 8.05
N LEU A 129 11.91 8.29 7.13
CA LEU A 129 11.67 8.39 5.70
C LEU A 129 11.64 6.98 5.10
N SER A 130 10.46 6.49 4.75
CA SER A 130 10.32 5.16 4.14
C SER A 130 10.55 5.26 2.63
N GLU A 131 11.75 4.87 2.22
CA GLU A 131 12.17 4.92 0.83
C GLU A 131 11.37 3.93 -0.03
N PRO A 132 10.75 4.37 -1.14
CA PRO A 132 10.08 3.49 -2.07
C PRO A 132 11.09 2.57 -2.78
N SER A 133 10.63 1.36 -3.12
CA SER A 133 11.45 0.46 -3.94
C SER A 133 11.70 1.06 -5.34
N GLU A 134 12.76 0.62 -6.02
CA GLU A 134 13.06 1.06 -7.39
C GLU A 134 11.90 0.81 -8.35
N THR A 135 11.14 -0.27 -8.14
CA THR A 135 9.91 -0.52 -8.90
C THR A 135 8.89 0.60 -8.68
N MET A 136 8.66 1.01 -7.43
CA MET A 136 7.70 2.08 -7.14
C MET A 136 8.19 3.44 -7.62
N LYS A 137 9.49 3.72 -7.54
CA LYS A 137 10.07 4.92 -8.15
C LYS A 137 9.80 4.98 -9.66
N LYS A 138 9.88 3.84 -10.36
CA LYS A 138 9.55 3.72 -11.80
C LYS A 138 8.04 3.86 -12.07
N VAL A 139 7.18 3.24 -11.24
CA VAL A 139 5.72 3.33 -11.37
C VAL A 139 5.26 4.79 -11.31
N TYR A 140 5.80 5.56 -10.36
CA TYR A 140 5.43 6.96 -10.12
C TYR A 140 6.30 7.97 -10.85
N ASN A 141 7.30 7.51 -11.61
CA ASN A 141 8.27 8.37 -12.31
C ASN A 141 8.96 9.38 -11.37
N VAL A 142 9.42 8.90 -10.23
CA VAL A 142 10.07 9.73 -9.19
C VAL A 142 11.46 9.19 -8.82
N PRO A 143 12.43 9.18 -9.73
CA PRO A 143 13.74 8.55 -9.52
C PRO A 143 14.55 9.17 -8.37
N LYS A 144 14.37 10.47 -8.10
CA LYS A 144 15.06 11.25 -7.06
C LYS A 144 14.23 11.46 -5.80
N TRP A 145 13.15 10.65 -5.62
CA TRP A 145 12.18 10.87 -4.55
C TRP A 145 12.80 11.03 -3.16
N THR A 146 13.80 10.23 -2.84
CA THR A 146 14.46 10.25 -1.51
C THR A 146 15.12 11.61 -1.25
N ASP A 147 15.95 12.07 -2.17
CA ASP A 147 16.68 13.34 -2.03
C ASP A 147 15.73 14.54 -2.02
N ASP A 148 14.76 14.54 -2.91
CA ASP A 148 13.78 15.63 -3.04
C ASP A 148 12.89 15.70 -1.79
N THR A 149 12.50 14.53 -1.23
CA THR A 149 11.70 14.48 -0.01
C THR A 149 12.52 14.90 1.22
N ILE A 150 13.80 14.53 1.31
CA ILE A 150 14.68 15.03 2.39
C ILE A 150 14.77 16.56 2.32
N LYS A 151 15.04 17.13 1.16
CA LYS A 151 15.08 18.60 0.97
C LYS A 151 13.75 19.25 1.36
N LEU A 152 12.62 18.66 0.99
CA LEU A 152 11.29 19.15 1.34
C LEU A 152 11.05 19.13 2.85
N VAL A 153 11.32 18.00 3.50
CA VAL A 153 11.11 17.83 4.95
C VAL A 153 11.98 18.81 5.73
N LYS A 154 13.24 18.97 5.33
CA LYS A 154 14.21 19.85 5.98
C LYS A 154 13.85 21.36 5.93
N LYS A 155 12.89 21.77 5.09
CA LYS A 155 12.34 23.14 5.11
C LYS A 155 11.47 23.42 6.34
N TYR A 156 10.98 22.36 7.02
CA TYR A 156 9.94 22.48 8.05
C TYR A 156 10.35 21.87 9.39
N THR A 157 11.53 21.22 9.48
CA THR A 157 12.02 20.59 10.72
C THR A 157 13.53 20.39 10.71
N ASP A 158 14.15 20.54 11.87
CA ASP A 158 15.57 20.23 12.11
C ASP A 158 15.77 18.80 12.63
N ARG A 159 14.70 18.04 12.83
CA ARG A 159 14.80 16.68 13.33
C ARG A 159 15.67 15.82 12.43
N LYS A 160 16.41 14.89 13.03
CA LYS A 160 17.15 13.87 12.29
C LYS A 160 16.19 13.06 11.41
N ILE A 161 16.60 12.78 10.18
CA ILE A 161 15.88 11.88 9.26
C ILE A 161 16.61 10.54 9.24
N ILE A 162 15.87 9.46 9.46
CA ILE A 162 16.33 8.07 9.31
C ILE A 162 15.67 7.49 8.08
N ILE A 163 16.48 7.11 7.08
CA ILE A 163 16.00 6.43 5.89
C ILE A 163 15.78 4.95 6.23
N HIS A 164 14.60 4.45 5.95
CA HIS A 164 14.24 3.05 6.15
C HIS A 164 13.71 2.46 4.85
N ASN A 165 14.20 1.29 4.48
CA ASN A 165 13.74 0.51 3.33
C ASN A 165 13.78 -0.99 3.67
N LYS A 166 13.39 -1.84 2.70
CA LYS A 166 13.32 -3.30 2.90
C LYS A 166 14.65 -4.00 3.20
N PHE A 167 15.77 -3.31 3.05
CA PHE A 167 17.12 -3.82 3.34
C PHE A 167 17.68 -3.26 4.65
N SER A 168 16.94 -2.38 5.32
CA SER A 168 17.36 -1.81 6.61
C SER A 168 17.52 -2.91 7.66
N LYS A 169 18.61 -2.86 8.42
CA LYS A 169 18.91 -3.86 9.47
C LYS A 169 17.93 -3.78 10.62
N GLU A 170 17.55 -2.56 11.00
CA GLU A 170 16.62 -2.34 12.11
C GLU A 170 15.18 -2.47 11.64
N PRO A 171 14.35 -3.30 12.30
CA PRO A 171 12.95 -3.43 11.96
C PRO A 171 12.18 -2.11 12.14
N LEU A 172 11.25 -1.81 11.25
CA LEU A 172 10.43 -0.60 11.34
C LEU A 172 9.73 -0.46 12.69
N GLN A 173 9.22 -1.55 13.25
CA GLN A 173 8.53 -1.52 14.55
C GLN A 173 9.41 -0.99 15.69
N VAL A 174 10.71 -1.28 15.67
CA VAL A 174 11.68 -0.75 16.65
C VAL A 174 11.87 0.76 16.46
N LEU A 175 12.05 1.18 15.20
CA LEU A 175 12.20 2.61 14.88
C LEU A 175 10.95 3.41 15.25
N LEU A 176 9.76 2.87 15.08
CA LEU A 176 8.52 3.55 15.44
C LEU A 176 8.46 3.94 16.92
N ASN A 177 9.19 3.26 17.83
CA ASN A 177 9.14 3.58 19.26
C ASN A 177 9.58 5.01 19.58
N ASN A 178 10.57 5.55 18.86
CA ASN A 178 11.11 6.90 19.08
C ASN A 178 10.89 7.85 17.91
N ALA A 179 10.05 7.46 16.93
CA ALA A 179 9.74 8.31 15.79
C ALA A 179 8.78 9.43 16.18
N TRP A 180 9.05 10.64 15.67
CA TRP A 180 8.16 11.80 15.70
C TRP A 180 7.11 11.73 14.60
N ALA A 181 7.56 11.43 13.38
CA ALA A 181 6.71 11.31 12.21
C ALA A 181 7.26 10.26 11.24
N PHE A 182 6.40 9.80 10.36
CA PHE A 182 6.72 8.87 9.27
C PHE A 182 6.40 9.55 7.94
N VAL A 183 7.32 9.50 6.97
CA VAL A 183 7.14 10.09 5.64
C VAL A 183 7.36 9.00 4.60
N SER A 184 6.47 8.88 3.63
CA SER A 184 6.62 7.94 2.52
C SER A 184 5.97 8.46 1.24
N LEU A 185 6.23 7.82 0.11
CA LEU A 185 5.50 8.08 -1.13
C LEU A 185 4.03 7.72 -0.93
N GLN A 186 3.72 6.42 -0.76
CA GLN A 186 2.37 5.91 -0.50
C GLN A 186 2.40 4.53 0.20
N SER A 187 3.37 4.30 1.06
CA SER A 187 3.54 3.00 1.69
C SER A 187 2.42 2.69 2.70
N THR A 188 1.89 1.47 2.66
CA THR A 188 0.97 0.96 3.71
C THR A 188 1.63 0.95 5.10
N ALA A 189 2.97 0.96 5.18
CA ALA A 189 3.70 1.13 6.42
C ALA A 189 3.38 2.46 7.12
N GLY A 190 2.97 3.50 6.39
CA GLY A 190 2.49 4.75 6.98
C GLY A 190 1.22 4.56 7.79
N PHE A 191 0.28 3.75 7.35
CA PHE A 191 -0.91 3.42 8.14
C PHE A 191 -0.56 2.60 9.38
N MET A 192 0.42 1.68 9.26
CA MET A 192 0.95 0.96 10.42
C MET A 192 1.64 1.90 11.42
N ALA A 193 2.35 2.92 10.94
CA ALA A 193 2.92 3.95 11.81
C ALA A 193 1.84 4.72 12.55
N MET A 194 0.74 5.10 11.89
CA MET A 194 -0.40 5.77 12.51
C MET A 194 -1.06 4.90 13.59
N LEU A 195 -1.24 3.58 13.35
CA LEU A 195 -1.72 2.64 14.38
C LEU A 195 -0.81 2.64 15.63
N ASN A 196 0.50 2.83 15.44
CA ASN A 196 1.48 2.93 16.50
C ASN A 196 1.59 4.36 17.12
N GLY A 197 0.63 5.24 16.80
CA GLY A 197 0.59 6.61 17.30
C GLY A 197 1.64 7.53 16.68
N VAL A 198 2.25 7.16 15.56
CA VAL A 198 3.21 7.98 14.82
C VAL A 198 2.51 8.60 13.61
N PRO A 199 2.35 9.94 13.56
CA PRO A 199 1.72 10.62 12.43
C PRO A 199 2.44 10.35 11.13
N SER A 200 1.69 10.16 10.04
CA SER A 200 2.24 9.83 8.73
C SER A 200 1.90 10.88 7.69
N PHE A 201 2.88 11.17 6.85
CA PHE A 201 2.81 12.11 5.74
C PHE A 201 3.14 11.37 4.45
N PHE A 202 2.34 11.65 3.42
CA PHE A 202 2.50 11.03 2.12
C PHE A 202 2.78 12.10 1.07
N THR A 203 3.67 11.80 0.14
CA THR A 203 3.99 12.73 -0.95
C THR A 203 3.22 12.44 -2.24
N ASP A 204 2.58 11.27 -2.33
CA ASP A 204 1.70 10.93 -3.43
C ASP A 204 0.40 11.76 -3.39
N GLU A 205 -0.05 12.21 -4.57
CA GLU A 205 -1.24 13.05 -4.72
C GLU A 205 -2.50 12.44 -4.10
N THR A 206 -2.63 11.11 -4.16
CA THR A 206 -3.78 10.38 -3.64
C THR A 206 -3.90 10.48 -2.12
N LEU A 207 -2.78 10.58 -1.40
CA LEU A 207 -2.71 10.51 0.06
C LEU A 207 -2.20 11.79 0.74
N LYS A 208 -1.73 12.78 -0.01
CA LYS A 208 -1.14 14.02 0.57
C LYS A 208 -2.11 14.81 1.44
N HIS A 209 -3.42 14.58 1.31
CA HIS A 209 -4.45 15.22 2.12
C HIS A 209 -4.48 14.71 3.58
N ILE A 210 -3.89 13.54 3.87
CA ILE A 210 -3.82 12.94 5.21
C ILE A 210 -3.00 13.81 6.16
N GLY A 211 -1.93 14.44 5.64
CA GLY A 211 -1.12 15.38 6.40
C GLY A 211 -0.19 16.17 5.49
N LYS A 212 -0.12 17.48 5.68
CA LYS A 212 0.77 18.35 4.91
C LYS A 212 2.15 18.41 5.56
N ILE A 213 3.23 18.16 4.81
CA ILE A 213 4.61 18.13 5.34
C ILE A 213 4.98 19.46 6.04
N LYS A 214 4.40 20.59 5.64
CA LYS A 214 4.62 21.87 6.32
C LYS A 214 4.17 21.86 7.79
N ASP A 215 3.25 20.98 8.15
CA ASP A 215 2.71 20.87 9.50
C ASP A 215 3.40 19.75 10.33
N ILE A 216 4.57 19.27 9.89
CA ILE A 216 5.26 18.10 10.44
C ILE A 216 5.67 18.28 11.91
N GLU A 217 5.83 19.51 12.40
CA GLU A 217 6.10 19.79 13.81
C GLU A 217 4.81 19.91 14.67
N LYS A 218 3.63 19.97 14.04
CA LYS A 218 2.32 19.97 14.71
C LYS A 218 1.41 18.92 14.10
N PRO A 219 1.85 17.65 14.02
CA PRO A 219 1.14 16.63 13.29
C PRO A 219 -0.13 16.19 14.02
N ILE A 220 -1.15 15.79 13.24
CA ILE A 220 -2.40 15.22 13.77
C ILE A 220 -2.70 13.93 13.00
N ILE A 221 -3.07 12.88 13.74
CA ILE A 221 -3.56 11.63 13.13
C ILE A 221 -5.08 11.73 12.97
N ASN A 222 -5.55 11.65 11.73
CA ASN A 222 -6.96 11.46 11.43
C ASN A 222 -7.27 9.95 11.40
N TYR A 223 -7.89 9.45 12.46
CA TYR A 223 -8.21 8.02 12.57
C TYR A 223 -9.40 7.59 11.70
N ASN A 224 -10.23 8.50 11.19
CA ASN A 224 -11.38 8.16 10.34
C ASN A 224 -10.98 7.49 9.02
N ILE A 225 -9.76 7.73 8.55
CA ILE A 225 -9.24 7.07 7.35
C ILE A 225 -9.25 5.53 7.48
N PHE A 226 -9.13 5.00 8.69
CA PHE A 226 -9.07 3.55 8.91
C PHE A 226 -10.39 2.86 8.59
N ASN A 227 -11.54 3.50 8.85
CA ASN A 227 -12.84 2.99 8.43
C ASN A 227 -12.87 2.84 6.90
N ASN A 228 -12.44 3.89 6.20
CA ASN A 228 -12.49 3.93 4.74
C ASN A 228 -11.56 2.87 4.13
N LEU A 229 -10.35 2.72 4.65
CA LEU A 229 -9.39 1.71 4.19
C LEU A 229 -9.85 0.28 4.50
N ALA A 230 -10.57 0.06 5.61
CA ALA A 230 -11.13 -1.24 5.92
C ALA A 230 -12.18 -1.70 4.89
N TYR A 231 -12.88 -0.76 4.25
CA TYR A 231 -13.79 -1.02 3.15
C TYR A 231 -13.08 -1.21 1.79
N GLY A 232 -11.82 -0.85 1.69
CA GLY A 232 -11.01 -1.02 0.49
C GLY A 232 -10.24 -2.35 0.42
N GLN A 233 -10.47 -3.26 1.39
CA GLN A 233 -9.78 -4.56 1.43
C GLN A 233 -10.74 -5.72 1.68
N TRP A 234 -10.38 -6.90 1.15
CA TRP A 234 -11.23 -8.07 1.04
C TRP A 234 -10.45 -9.33 1.35
N THR A 235 -11.12 -10.34 1.92
CA THR A 235 -10.57 -11.71 2.00
C THR A 235 -10.82 -12.45 0.69
N LEU A 236 -10.19 -13.61 0.49
CA LEU A 236 -10.48 -14.44 -0.68
C LEU A 236 -11.90 -15.04 -0.69
N LYS A 237 -12.58 -15.06 0.46
CA LYS A 237 -13.96 -15.58 0.55
C LYS A 237 -14.99 -14.53 0.17
N GLU A 238 -14.70 -13.26 0.40
CA GLU A 238 -15.52 -12.12 -0.02
C GLU A 238 -15.42 -11.87 -1.52
#